data_6c14da9cccf680ad0b6c23455702223b
#
_entry.id   6c14da9cccf680ad0b6c23455702223b
#
_cell.length_a   1.000
_cell.length_b   1.000
_cell.length_c   1.000
_cell.angle_alpha   90.00
_cell.angle_beta   90.00
_cell.angle_gamma   90.00
#
_symmetry.space_group_name_H-M   'P 1'
#
loop_
_entity.id
_entity.type
_entity.pdbx_description
1 polymer ?
#
loop_
_entity_poly.entity_id
_entity_poly.type
_entity_poly.pdbx_seq_one_letter_code
_entity_poly.pdbx_strand_id
1 'polypeptide(L)'
;STDEVYGSLPGDPEVKFTEGTAYDPRSPYSASKAASDHLVRAWKETYGLPTVVTNCSNNYGPYHFPEKLVPVVILNGLAGKPIPVYGKGDNVRDWLYVEDHADALLLVLQKGRTGRSYNIGGEAEARNIDLVRMICRTLDDRRPEGAPHERLITFVSDRPGHDLRYAIDPSRIREELGWRPS
;
A
#
# COMPACT_ATOMS: atom_id res chain seq x y z
N SER A 1 5.42 8.81 3.95
CA SER A 1 4.76 8.03 5.00
C SER A 1 3.85 6.96 4.41
N THR A 2 2.95 6.39 5.16
CA THR A 2 2.10 5.25 4.80
C THR A 2 0.64 5.54 5.18
N ASP A 3 -0.30 4.89 4.50
CA ASP A 3 -1.72 4.90 4.83
C ASP A 3 -2.04 4.16 6.15
N GLU A 4 -1.17 3.28 6.60
CA GLU A 4 -1.32 2.55 7.87
C GLU A 4 -1.42 3.48 9.11
N VAL A 5 -1.01 4.74 8.99
CA VAL A 5 -1.15 5.74 10.07
C VAL A 5 -2.60 6.07 10.39
N TYR A 6 -3.52 5.86 9.46
CA TYR A 6 -4.94 6.13 9.62
C TYR A 6 -5.70 5.01 10.36
N GLY A 7 -5.09 3.84 10.56
CA GLY A 7 -5.73 2.68 11.18
C GLY A 7 -6.42 1.75 10.18
N SER A 8 -7.51 1.09 10.58
CA SER A 8 -8.23 0.12 9.75
C SER A 8 -9.63 0.61 9.38
N LEU A 9 -9.98 0.47 8.11
CA LEU A 9 -11.31 0.76 7.62
C LEU A 9 -12.28 -0.40 7.86
N PRO A 10 -13.60 -0.11 7.98
CA PRO A 10 -14.63 -1.14 7.87
C PRO A 10 -14.66 -1.75 6.46
N GLY A 11 -15.45 -2.81 6.29
CA GLY A 11 -15.58 -3.49 5.01
C GLY A 11 -16.37 -2.71 3.92
N ASP A 12 -16.91 -1.54 4.25
CA ASP A 12 -17.65 -0.70 3.30
C ASP A 12 -16.68 -0.10 2.27
N PRO A 13 -16.81 -0.41 0.95
CA PRO A 13 -15.90 0.06 -0.09
C PRO A 13 -15.97 1.58 -0.33
N GLU A 14 -17.07 2.24 0.03
CA GLU A 14 -17.25 3.68 -0.17
C GLU A 14 -16.45 4.51 0.84
N VAL A 15 -16.08 3.93 1.97
CA VAL A 15 -15.32 4.64 3.02
C VAL A 15 -13.83 4.57 2.72
N LYS A 16 -13.18 5.73 2.58
CA LYS A 16 -11.74 5.86 2.35
C LYS A 16 -11.12 6.86 3.32
N PHE A 17 -9.86 6.70 3.63
CA PHE A 17 -9.09 7.68 4.38
C PHE A 17 -8.79 8.91 3.52
N THR A 18 -9.11 10.07 4.03
CA THR A 18 -8.71 11.36 3.47
C THR A 18 -7.56 11.95 4.30
N GLU A 19 -6.93 13.00 3.81
CA GLU A 19 -5.89 13.72 4.58
C GLU A 19 -6.46 14.47 5.81
N GLY A 20 -7.78 14.53 5.95
CA GLY A 20 -8.47 15.01 7.15
C GLY A 20 -8.77 13.93 8.16
N THR A 21 -8.57 12.66 7.84
CA THR A 21 -8.81 11.54 8.76
C THR A 21 -7.81 11.59 9.92
N ALA A 22 -8.31 11.43 11.14
CA ALA A 22 -7.45 11.33 12.32
C ALA A 22 -6.56 10.07 12.26
N TYR A 23 -5.33 10.19 12.75
CA TYR A 23 -4.43 9.04 12.86
C TYR A 23 -4.88 8.10 13.98
N ASP A 24 -4.96 6.81 13.70
CA ASP A 24 -5.28 5.71 14.63
C ASP A 24 -4.36 4.50 14.38
N PRO A 25 -3.02 4.67 14.51
CA PRO A 25 -2.07 3.60 14.19
C PRO A 25 -2.23 2.41 15.14
N ARG A 26 -2.29 1.18 14.59
CA ARG A 26 -2.58 -0.05 15.36
C ARG A 26 -1.39 -1.01 15.46
N SER A 27 -0.24 -0.62 14.96
CA SER A 27 1.00 -1.40 15.06
C SER A 27 2.18 -0.52 15.51
N PRO A 28 3.24 -1.09 16.12
CA PRO A 28 4.45 -0.32 16.42
C PRO A 28 5.05 0.37 15.20
N TYR A 29 4.98 -0.26 14.03
CA TYR A 29 5.42 0.33 12.76
C TYR A 29 4.58 1.57 12.40
N SER A 30 3.26 1.43 12.30
CA SER A 30 2.39 2.54 11.93
C SER A 30 2.43 3.68 12.96
N ALA A 31 2.57 3.35 14.26
CA ALA A 31 2.78 4.34 15.32
C ALA A 31 4.09 5.13 15.14
N SER A 32 5.18 4.47 14.78
CA SER A 32 6.46 5.13 14.50
C SER A 32 6.37 6.06 13.28
N LYS A 33 5.63 5.67 12.25
CA LYS A 33 5.39 6.48 11.05
C LYS A 33 4.50 7.69 11.36
N ALA A 34 3.44 7.50 12.15
CA ALA A 34 2.60 8.60 12.64
C ALA A 34 3.40 9.61 13.48
N ALA A 35 4.27 9.13 14.36
CA ALA A 35 5.18 10.00 15.13
C ALA A 35 6.11 10.80 14.22
N SER A 36 6.66 10.18 13.17
CA SER A 36 7.47 10.86 12.15
C SER A 36 6.71 11.98 11.46
N ASP A 37 5.45 11.74 11.04
CA ASP A 37 4.61 12.75 10.39
C ASP A 37 4.30 13.94 11.32
N HIS A 38 4.04 13.65 12.60
CA HIS A 38 3.83 14.69 13.60
C HIS A 38 5.11 15.52 13.84
N LEU A 39 6.28 14.90 13.87
CA LEU A 39 7.56 15.61 13.98
C LEU A 39 7.78 16.54 12.79
N VAL A 40 7.55 16.07 11.56
CA VAL A 40 7.66 16.90 10.35
C VAL A 40 6.74 18.13 10.42
N ARG A 41 5.48 17.94 10.85
CA ARG A 41 4.54 19.05 11.05
C ARG A 41 5.02 20.01 12.14
N ALA A 42 5.51 19.49 13.27
CA ALA A 42 6.03 20.31 14.37
C ALA A 42 7.23 21.15 13.93
N TRP A 43 8.15 20.60 13.14
CA TRP A 43 9.30 21.33 12.60
C TRP A 43 8.85 22.48 11.67
N LYS A 44 7.83 22.24 10.85
CA LYS A 44 7.24 23.30 10.04
C LYS A 44 6.68 24.43 10.89
N GLU A 45 5.85 24.11 11.88
CA GLU A 45 5.18 25.11 12.74
C GLU A 45 6.17 25.86 13.64
N THR A 46 7.19 25.17 14.16
CA THR A 46 8.16 25.77 15.11
C THR A 46 9.26 26.55 14.42
N TYR A 47 9.76 26.05 13.30
CA TYR A 47 10.95 26.59 12.64
C TYR A 47 10.72 27.06 11.21
N GLY A 48 9.50 26.97 10.69
CA GLY A 48 9.18 27.38 9.32
C GLY A 48 9.78 26.49 8.24
N LEU A 49 10.15 25.23 8.57
CA LEU A 49 10.72 24.32 7.58
C LEU A 49 9.69 24.05 6.46
N PRO A 50 10.03 24.27 5.19
CA PRO A 50 9.10 24.06 4.07
C PRO A 50 8.92 22.56 3.81
N THR A 51 7.93 21.94 4.45
CA THR A 51 7.67 20.50 4.37
C THR A 51 6.31 20.19 3.72
N VAL A 52 6.23 19.03 3.08
CA VAL A 52 5.00 18.39 2.63
C VAL A 52 5.04 16.95 3.12
N VAL A 53 3.91 16.43 3.59
CA VAL A 53 3.78 15.03 4.00
C VAL A 53 3.03 14.27 2.90
N THR A 54 3.49 13.08 2.55
CA THR A 54 2.77 12.17 1.65
C THR A 54 2.48 10.85 2.36
N ASN A 55 1.27 10.33 2.22
CA ASN A 55 0.87 9.02 2.72
C ASN A 55 0.51 8.16 1.51
N CYS A 56 1.22 7.05 1.30
CA CYS A 56 0.99 6.18 0.14
C CYS A 56 0.36 4.86 0.54
N SER A 57 -0.37 4.27 -0.41
CA SER A 57 -0.86 2.89 -0.34
C SER A 57 0.24 1.85 -0.61
N ASN A 58 -0.11 0.56 -0.66
CA ASN A 58 0.86 -0.52 -0.83
C ASN A 58 1.54 -0.46 -2.21
N ASN A 59 2.85 -0.26 -2.21
CA ASN A 59 3.62 -0.22 -3.44
C ASN A 59 3.93 -1.63 -3.97
N TYR A 60 3.96 -1.78 -5.29
CA TYR A 60 4.46 -2.96 -6.00
C TYR A 60 5.24 -2.53 -7.24
N GLY A 61 6.10 -3.41 -7.75
CA GLY A 61 6.85 -3.17 -8.98
C GLY A 61 8.27 -3.74 -8.96
N PRO A 62 9.10 -3.34 -9.94
CA PRO A 62 10.49 -3.75 -10.01
C PRO A 62 11.27 -3.44 -8.72
N TYR A 63 12.20 -4.32 -8.37
CA TYR A 63 13.05 -4.21 -7.16
C TYR A 63 12.30 -4.25 -5.83
N HIS A 64 11.01 -4.65 -5.83
CA HIS A 64 10.26 -4.84 -4.60
C HIS A 64 10.95 -5.86 -3.69
N PHE A 65 11.11 -5.53 -2.40
CA PHE A 65 11.88 -6.36 -1.47
C PHE A 65 11.30 -7.78 -1.35
N PRO A 66 12.13 -8.85 -1.40
CA PRO A 66 11.68 -10.23 -1.59
C PRO A 66 10.77 -10.80 -0.50
N GLU A 67 10.69 -10.18 0.68
CA GLU A 67 9.80 -10.61 1.77
C GLU A 67 8.35 -10.14 1.63
N LYS A 68 8.09 -9.22 0.70
CA LYS A 68 6.75 -8.64 0.50
C LYS A 68 5.87 -9.59 -0.33
N LEU A 69 4.53 -9.42 -0.21
CA LEU A 69 3.54 -10.35 -0.77
C LEU A 69 3.79 -10.68 -2.25
N VAL A 70 3.86 -9.67 -3.11
CA VAL A 70 4.00 -9.87 -4.56
C VAL A 70 5.27 -10.66 -4.92
N PRO A 71 6.47 -10.24 -4.50
CA PRO A 71 7.68 -11.01 -4.81
C PRO A 71 7.71 -12.40 -4.14
N VAL A 72 7.18 -12.56 -2.92
CA VAL A 72 7.08 -13.89 -2.26
C VAL A 72 6.25 -14.85 -3.11
N VAL A 73 5.09 -14.42 -3.60
CA VAL A 73 4.22 -15.25 -4.45
C VAL A 73 4.94 -15.65 -5.74
N ILE A 74 5.58 -14.68 -6.42
CA ILE A 74 6.31 -14.93 -7.67
C ILE A 74 7.47 -15.90 -7.44
N LEU A 75 8.33 -15.62 -6.46
CA LEU A 75 9.54 -16.41 -6.21
C LEU A 75 9.20 -17.83 -5.76
N ASN A 76 8.20 -17.98 -4.87
CA ASN A 76 7.77 -19.29 -4.42
C ASN A 76 7.07 -20.06 -5.55
N GLY A 77 6.23 -19.42 -6.34
CA GLY A 77 5.60 -20.01 -7.52
C GLY A 77 6.63 -20.57 -8.48
N LEU A 78 7.60 -19.76 -8.89
CA LEU A 78 8.70 -20.17 -9.78
C LEU A 78 9.55 -21.30 -9.20
N ALA A 79 9.71 -21.34 -7.87
CA ALA A 79 10.50 -22.38 -7.19
C ALA A 79 9.68 -23.62 -6.82
N GLY A 80 8.37 -23.67 -7.12
CA GLY A 80 7.47 -24.76 -6.71
C GLY A 80 7.31 -24.89 -5.19
N LYS A 81 7.53 -23.80 -4.44
CA LYS A 81 7.45 -23.76 -2.97
C LYS A 81 6.06 -23.30 -2.51
N PRO A 82 5.66 -23.63 -1.27
CA PRO A 82 4.41 -23.14 -0.69
C PRO A 82 4.31 -21.62 -0.74
N ILE A 83 3.14 -21.10 -1.14
CA ILE A 83 2.81 -19.67 -1.18
C ILE A 83 1.98 -19.36 0.08
N PRO A 84 2.55 -18.73 1.11
CA PRO A 84 1.84 -18.47 2.35
C PRO A 84 0.81 -17.35 2.20
N VAL A 85 -0.43 -17.62 2.61
CA VAL A 85 -1.51 -16.64 2.71
C VAL A 85 -1.96 -16.57 4.16
N TYR A 86 -1.87 -15.39 4.76
CA TYR A 86 -2.26 -15.17 6.15
C TYR A 86 -3.78 -15.21 6.33
N GLY A 87 -4.24 -15.89 7.38
CA GLY A 87 -5.66 -16.07 7.66
C GLY A 87 -6.39 -16.70 6.48
N LYS A 88 -7.46 -16.06 6.00
CA LYS A 88 -8.19 -16.43 4.77
C LYS A 88 -7.75 -15.60 3.54
N GLY A 89 -6.86 -14.65 3.73
CA GLY A 89 -6.45 -13.70 2.69
C GLY A 89 -7.50 -12.63 2.37
N ASP A 90 -8.44 -12.41 3.28
CA ASP A 90 -9.55 -11.45 3.08
C ASP A 90 -9.14 -9.98 3.29
N ASN A 91 -7.93 -9.73 3.80
CA ASN A 91 -7.42 -8.37 3.98
C ASN A 91 -7.34 -7.65 2.64
N VAL A 92 -7.91 -6.44 2.58
CA VAL A 92 -7.94 -5.62 1.38
C VAL A 92 -6.82 -4.58 1.43
N ARG A 93 -6.11 -4.43 0.32
CA ARG A 93 -5.07 -3.41 0.13
C ARG A 93 -5.29 -2.67 -1.17
N ASP A 94 -4.99 -1.38 -1.16
CA ASP A 94 -4.88 -0.57 -2.37
C ASP A 94 -3.46 -0.68 -2.91
N TRP A 95 -3.30 -1.03 -4.19
CA TRP A 95 -2.01 -1.34 -4.81
C TRP A 95 -1.59 -0.23 -5.75
N LEU A 96 -0.42 0.36 -5.47
CA LEU A 96 0.16 1.47 -6.21
C LEU A 96 1.43 1.02 -6.95
N TYR A 97 1.48 1.23 -8.26
CA TYR A 97 2.69 0.93 -9.02
C TYR A 97 3.82 1.89 -8.62
N VAL A 98 5.02 1.34 -8.42
CA VAL A 98 6.12 2.09 -7.79
C VAL A 98 6.58 3.28 -8.62
N GLU A 99 6.52 3.19 -9.97
CA GLU A 99 6.88 4.32 -10.84
C GLU A 99 5.85 5.44 -10.77
N ASP A 100 4.55 5.11 -10.71
CA ASP A 100 3.49 6.10 -10.47
C ASP A 100 3.70 6.82 -9.14
N HIS A 101 4.11 6.07 -8.09
CA HIS A 101 4.44 6.68 -6.80
C HIS A 101 5.65 7.62 -6.92
N ALA A 102 6.70 7.22 -7.62
CA ALA A 102 7.87 8.08 -7.84
C ALA A 102 7.51 9.38 -8.57
N ASP A 103 6.68 9.29 -9.61
CA ASP A 103 6.17 10.44 -10.35
C ASP A 103 5.32 11.36 -9.46
N ALA A 104 4.45 10.79 -8.61
CA ALA A 104 3.68 11.56 -7.64
C ALA A 104 4.61 12.32 -6.68
N LEU A 105 5.66 11.66 -6.15
CA LEU A 105 6.62 12.29 -5.24
C LEU A 105 7.37 13.45 -5.91
N LEU A 106 7.82 13.28 -7.15
CA LEU A 106 8.47 14.34 -7.93
C LEU A 106 7.52 15.50 -8.16
N LEU A 107 6.27 15.22 -8.50
CA LEU A 107 5.26 16.26 -8.72
C LEU A 107 4.96 17.03 -7.42
N VAL A 108 4.81 16.32 -6.30
CA VAL A 108 4.61 16.94 -4.97
C VAL A 108 5.81 17.78 -4.57
N LEU A 109 7.04 17.33 -4.84
CA LEU A 109 8.25 18.10 -4.56
C LEU A 109 8.30 19.43 -5.37
N GLN A 110 7.85 19.39 -6.64
CA GLN A 110 7.90 20.54 -7.54
C GLN A 110 6.75 21.52 -7.37
N LYS A 111 5.54 21.02 -7.06
CA LYS A 111 4.30 21.80 -7.12
C LYS A 111 3.44 21.69 -5.85
N GLY A 112 3.78 20.80 -4.93
CA GLY A 112 3.02 20.61 -3.69
C GLY A 112 3.07 21.85 -2.81
N ARG A 113 1.97 22.13 -2.12
CA ARG A 113 1.87 23.29 -1.23
C ARG A 113 2.51 22.97 0.11
N THR A 114 3.45 23.79 0.53
CA THR A 114 4.11 23.68 1.85
C THR A 114 3.09 23.61 2.99
N GLY A 115 3.27 22.64 3.87
CA GLY A 115 2.40 22.38 5.02
C GLY A 115 1.17 21.52 4.70
N ARG A 116 0.96 21.14 3.43
CA ARG A 116 -0.09 20.20 3.04
C ARG A 116 0.34 18.75 3.25
N SER A 117 -0.66 17.89 3.34
CA SER A 117 -0.50 16.44 3.18
C SER A 117 -1.19 16.00 1.89
N TYR A 118 -0.64 14.99 1.22
CA TYR A 118 -1.23 14.38 0.03
C TYR A 118 -1.27 12.85 0.19
N ASN A 119 -2.46 12.27 0.01
CA ASN A 119 -2.63 10.83 -0.14
C ASN A 119 -2.29 10.43 -1.58
N ILE A 120 -1.50 9.36 -1.72
CA ILE A 120 -1.07 8.81 -3.02
C ILE A 120 -1.53 7.36 -3.09
N GLY A 121 -2.71 7.13 -3.66
CA GLY A 121 -3.36 5.82 -3.79
C GLY A 121 -3.36 5.30 -5.22
N GLY A 122 -3.35 3.97 -5.36
CA GLY A 122 -3.40 3.31 -6.66
C GLY A 122 -4.80 3.18 -7.24
N GLU A 123 -5.85 3.42 -6.44
CA GLU A 123 -7.25 3.18 -6.79
C GLU A 123 -7.51 1.72 -7.27
N ALA A 124 -6.69 0.79 -6.79
CA ALA A 124 -6.67 -0.62 -7.18
C ALA A 124 -6.78 -1.54 -5.96
N GLU A 125 -7.93 -1.48 -5.28
CA GLU A 125 -8.20 -2.30 -4.12
C GLU A 125 -8.37 -3.78 -4.50
N ALA A 126 -7.66 -4.66 -3.81
CA ALA A 126 -7.80 -6.10 -3.98
C ALA A 126 -7.62 -6.83 -2.64
N ARG A 127 -8.38 -7.94 -2.45
CA ARG A 127 -8.09 -8.87 -1.38
C ARG A 127 -6.76 -9.57 -1.65
N ASN A 128 -6.01 -9.85 -0.61
CA ASN A 128 -4.73 -10.54 -0.75
C ASN A 128 -4.87 -11.87 -1.50
N ILE A 129 -5.92 -12.66 -1.21
CA ILE A 129 -6.14 -13.94 -1.88
C ILE A 129 -6.42 -13.77 -3.38
N ASP A 130 -7.15 -12.72 -3.78
CA ASP A 130 -7.47 -12.49 -5.19
C ASP A 130 -6.22 -12.04 -5.97
N LEU A 131 -5.37 -11.20 -5.36
CA LEU A 131 -4.09 -10.83 -5.93
C LEU A 131 -3.17 -12.04 -6.07
N VAL A 132 -3.06 -12.90 -5.04
CA VAL A 132 -2.26 -14.13 -5.10
C VAL A 132 -2.71 -15.03 -6.24
N ARG A 133 -4.02 -15.26 -6.39
CA ARG A 133 -4.58 -16.05 -7.49
C ARG A 133 -4.30 -15.42 -8.86
N MET A 134 -4.41 -14.10 -8.98
CA MET A 134 -4.07 -13.39 -10.22
C MET A 134 -2.61 -13.63 -10.61
N ILE A 135 -1.68 -13.54 -9.65
CA ILE A 135 -0.26 -13.81 -9.88
C ILE A 135 -0.05 -15.27 -10.28
N CYS A 136 -0.71 -16.23 -9.59
CA CYS A 136 -0.62 -17.64 -9.95
C CYS A 136 -1.08 -17.93 -11.39
N ARG A 137 -2.19 -17.35 -11.83
CA ARG A 137 -2.66 -17.47 -13.22
C ARG A 137 -1.69 -16.87 -14.21
N THR A 138 -1.11 -15.71 -13.90
CA THR A 138 -0.07 -15.11 -14.73
C THR A 138 1.17 -15.99 -14.83
N LEU A 139 1.53 -16.68 -13.75
CA LEU A 139 2.61 -17.68 -13.76
C LEU A 139 2.23 -18.90 -14.59
N ASP A 140 0.99 -19.41 -14.52
CA ASP A 140 0.52 -20.52 -15.35
C ASP A 140 0.66 -20.21 -16.85
N ASP A 141 0.32 -18.99 -17.26
CA ASP A 141 0.45 -18.54 -18.64
C ASP A 141 1.93 -18.43 -19.10
N ARG A 142 2.81 -17.99 -18.19
CA ARG A 142 4.23 -17.72 -18.52
C ARG A 142 5.17 -18.88 -18.25
N ARG A 143 4.78 -19.80 -17.38
CA ARG A 143 5.55 -20.97 -16.93
C ARG A 143 4.62 -22.17 -16.77
N PRO A 144 4.06 -22.70 -17.87
CA PRO A 144 3.03 -23.76 -17.84
C PRO A 144 3.54 -25.09 -17.24
N GLU A 145 4.84 -25.34 -17.25
CA GLU A 145 5.45 -26.50 -16.62
C GLU A 145 5.24 -26.57 -15.10
N GLY A 146 4.94 -25.45 -14.48
CA GLY A 146 4.62 -25.36 -13.03
C GLY A 146 3.13 -25.35 -12.70
N ALA A 147 2.25 -25.31 -13.69
CA ALA A 147 0.81 -25.12 -13.52
C ALA A 147 0.11 -26.36 -12.91
N PRO A 148 -1.01 -26.16 -12.18
CA PRO A 148 -1.54 -24.87 -11.73
C PRO A 148 -0.78 -24.37 -10.49
N HIS A 149 -0.25 -23.14 -10.54
CA HIS A 149 0.48 -22.58 -9.41
C HIS A 149 -0.42 -22.31 -8.18
N GLU A 150 -1.73 -22.15 -8.37
CA GLU A 150 -2.69 -22.02 -7.26
C GLU A 150 -2.64 -23.21 -6.27
N ARG A 151 -2.18 -24.41 -6.68
CA ARG A 151 -2.00 -25.57 -5.78
C ARG A 151 -0.96 -25.34 -4.69
N LEU A 152 -0.08 -24.36 -4.88
CA LEU A 152 0.98 -24.00 -3.92
C LEU A 152 0.47 -23.11 -2.80
N ILE A 153 -0.74 -22.54 -2.91
CA ILE A 153 -1.33 -21.68 -1.88
C ILE A 153 -1.49 -22.47 -0.59
N THR A 154 -0.94 -21.92 0.49
CA THR A 154 -1.01 -22.52 1.82
C THR A 154 -1.48 -21.46 2.80
N PHE A 155 -2.63 -21.69 3.44
CA PHE A 155 -3.14 -20.79 4.47
C PHE A 155 -2.36 -20.98 5.77
N VAL A 156 -1.90 -19.89 6.35
CA VAL A 156 -1.14 -19.85 7.60
C VAL A 156 -1.86 -19.00 8.64
N SER A 157 -1.49 -19.13 9.91
CA SER A 157 -2.07 -18.30 10.99
C SER A 157 -1.91 -16.83 10.69
N ASP A 158 -2.96 -16.05 10.95
CA ASP A 158 -2.93 -14.61 10.72
C ASP A 158 -2.02 -13.90 11.73
N ARG A 159 -1.56 -12.72 11.35
CA ARG A 159 -0.70 -11.89 12.19
C ARG A 159 -1.53 -11.17 13.26
N PRO A 160 -1.05 -11.04 14.51
CA PRO A 160 -1.68 -10.19 15.50
C PRO A 160 -1.80 -8.75 14.99
N GLY A 161 -2.97 -8.12 15.19
CA GLY A 161 -3.20 -6.73 14.78
C GLY A 161 -3.21 -6.50 13.26
N HIS A 162 -3.53 -7.54 12.48
CA HIS A 162 -3.62 -7.43 11.02
C HIS A 162 -4.89 -6.68 10.61
N ASP A 163 -4.75 -5.45 10.20
CA ASP A 163 -5.86 -4.60 9.79
C ASP A 163 -6.62 -5.16 8.58
N LEU A 164 -7.94 -5.03 8.61
CA LEU A 164 -8.82 -5.60 7.59
C LEU A 164 -8.65 -4.92 6.24
N ARG A 165 -8.73 -3.59 6.21
CA ARG A 165 -8.74 -2.84 4.95
C ARG A 165 -8.00 -1.52 5.09
N TYR A 166 -7.17 -1.24 4.06
CA TYR A 166 -6.59 0.07 3.79
C TYR A 166 -7.05 0.56 2.42
N ALA A 167 -7.59 1.76 2.37
CA ALA A 167 -7.89 2.46 1.13
C ALA A 167 -7.81 3.97 1.38
N ILE A 168 -7.14 4.69 0.52
CA ILE A 168 -6.99 6.14 0.63
C ILE A 168 -7.64 6.84 -0.54
N ASP A 169 -8.13 8.05 -0.29
CA ASP A 169 -8.68 8.92 -1.31
C ASP A 169 -7.58 9.83 -1.86
N PRO A 170 -7.18 9.69 -3.15
CA PRO A 170 -6.18 10.54 -3.78
C PRO A 170 -6.77 11.78 -4.45
N SER A 171 -8.01 12.16 -4.15
CA SER A 171 -8.70 13.28 -4.82
C SER A 171 -7.92 14.58 -4.69
N ARG A 172 -7.30 14.86 -3.53
CA ARG A 172 -6.54 16.09 -3.33
C ARG A 172 -5.35 16.23 -4.28
N ILE A 173 -4.52 15.20 -4.41
CA ILE A 173 -3.37 15.25 -5.35
C ILE A 173 -3.85 15.36 -6.79
N ARG A 174 -4.96 14.72 -7.12
CA ARG A 174 -5.59 14.82 -8.44
C ARG A 174 -6.06 16.23 -8.75
N GLU A 175 -6.80 16.84 -7.83
CA GLU A 175 -7.40 18.17 -8.01
C GLU A 175 -6.36 19.29 -7.99
N GLU A 176 -5.41 19.25 -7.03
CA GLU A 176 -4.44 20.32 -6.85
C GLU A 176 -3.23 20.20 -7.81
N LEU A 177 -2.82 18.99 -8.16
CA LEU A 177 -1.59 18.76 -8.93
C LEU A 177 -1.81 18.04 -10.27
N GLY A 178 -3.00 17.50 -10.53
CA GLY A 178 -3.34 16.81 -11.78
C GLY A 178 -2.80 15.38 -11.89
N TRP A 179 -2.26 14.81 -10.80
CA TRP A 179 -1.72 13.45 -10.82
C TRP A 179 -2.82 12.37 -10.77
N ARG A 180 -2.60 11.28 -11.51
CA ARG A 180 -3.39 10.03 -11.45
C ARG A 180 -2.47 8.85 -11.62
N PRO A 181 -2.79 7.68 -11.00
CA PRO A 181 -2.10 6.44 -11.33
C PRO A 181 -2.39 6.02 -12.79
N SER A 182 -1.47 5.28 -13.42
CA SER A 182 -1.56 4.82 -14.80
C SER A 182 -2.56 3.68 -15.00
#